data_40d8cbeff8dc5c6547723cf30343be6e
#
_entry.id   40d8cbeff8dc5c6547723cf30343be6e
#
_cell.length_a   1.000
_cell.length_b   1.000
_cell.length_c   1.000
_cell.angle_alpha   90.00
_cell.angle_beta   90.00
_cell.angle_gamma   90.00
#
_symmetry.space_group_name_H-M   'P 1'
#
loop_
_entity.id
_entity.type
_entity.pdbx_description
1 polymer ?
#
loop_
_entity_poly.entity_id
_entity_poly.type
_entity_poly.pdbx_seq_one_letter_code
_entity_poly.pdbx_strand_id
1 'polypeptide(L)'
;MSEIIILSGSPSENSGSDKVLLYLGSLLEKEGLSVTHLSVKDVPYQDLFEGRYNSPSVVGITRLIQNSKGVLVGSPVYKSSYTGVLKALIDLLPPDVFEHKPVLPLMSGGSSSHLLALEYSLKPLLASLKAHNLKGIYLINEQIDKRKDTPIIDEELLQRAEKQLNYFIHLVNRQKQATPVFLQQ
;
A
#
# COMPACT_ATOMS: atom_id res chain seq x y z
N MET A 1 -14.39 -11.87 -1.40
CA MET A 1 -12.91 -11.86 -1.43
C MET A 1 -12.50 -10.46 -1.82
N SER A 2 -11.67 -9.78 -1.04
CA SER A 2 -11.31 -8.38 -1.31
C SER A 2 -10.50 -8.26 -2.60
N GLU A 3 -10.87 -7.28 -3.45
CA GLU A 3 -10.16 -7.06 -4.72
C GLU A 3 -8.89 -6.24 -4.51
N ILE A 4 -8.90 -5.32 -3.53
CA ILE A 4 -7.79 -4.43 -3.22
C ILE A 4 -7.37 -4.60 -1.77
N ILE A 5 -6.07 -4.65 -1.54
CA ILE A 5 -5.48 -4.58 -0.21
C ILE A 5 -4.83 -3.22 -0.03
N ILE A 6 -5.09 -2.60 1.11
CA ILE A 6 -4.33 -1.46 1.61
C ILE A 6 -3.45 -1.96 2.74
N LEU A 7 -2.14 -1.81 2.60
CA LEU A 7 -1.15 -2.17 3.61
C LEU A 7 -0.55 -0.91 4.23
N SER A 8 -0.93 -0.62 5.47
CA SER A 8 -0.35 0.48 6.24
C SER A 8 0.88 0.02 7.02
N GLY A 9 2.01 0.66 6.73
CA GLY A 9 3.27 0.48 7.45
C GLY A 9 3.46 1.41 8.64
N SER A 10 2.43 2.12 9.07
CA SER A 10 2.54 3.03 10.22
C SER A 10 2.27 2.34 11.54
N PRO A 11 3.17 2.43 12.53
CA PRO A 11 2.90 1.99 13.89
C PRO A 11 2.07 2.99 14.71
N SER A 12 1.88 4.22 14.20
CA SER A 12 1.19 5.30 14.93
C SER A 12 -0.31 5.24 14.72
N GLU A 13 -1.09 5.41 15.79
CA GLU A 13 -2.55 5.53 15.73
C GLU A 13 -3.02 6.76 14.93
N ASN A 14 -2.27 7.84 15.00
CA ASN A 14 -2.62 9.11 14.33
C ASN A 14 -1.67 9.40 13.16
N SER A 15 -1.60 8.48 12.22
CA SER A 15 -0.72 8.59 11.05
C SER A 15 -1.35 9.37 9.91
N GLY A 16 -0.58 10.32 9.34
CA GLY A 16 -0.99 11.04 8.13
C GLY A 16 -1.07 10.11 6.91
N SER A 17 -0.07 9.24 6.73
CA SER A 17 -0.08 8.28 5.62
C SER A 17 -1.26 7.32 5.71
N ASP A 18 -1.61 6.86 6.91
CA ASP A 18 -2.74 5.96 7.11
C ASP A 18 -4.08 6.65 6.82
N LYS A 19 -4.25 7.90 7.28
CA LYS A 19 -5.44 8.69 6.95
C LYS A 19 -5.63 8.88 5.44
N VAL A 20 -4.56 9.12 4.70
CA VAL A 20 -4.61 9.25 3.24
C VAL A 20 -4.93 7.89 2.59
N LEU A 21 -4.35 6.79 3.07
CA LEU A 21 -4.67 5.44 2.59
C LEU A 21 -6.15 5.11 2.78
N LEU A 22 -6.73 5.42 3.95
CA LEU A 22 -8.15 5.23 4.23
C LEU A 22 -9.03 6.05 3.27
N TYR A 23 -8.65 7.29 3.01
CA TYR A 23 -9.33 8.14 2.04
C TYR A 23 -9.30 7.54 0.62
N LEU A 24 -8.12 7.13 0.14
CA LEU A 24 -7.99 6.47 -1.16
C LEU A 24 -8.81 5.16 -1.21
N GLY A 25 -8.84 4.41 -0.11
CA GLY A 25 -9.69 3.23 0.03
C GLY A 25 -11.17 3.56 -0.15
N SER A 26 -11.66 4.62 0.47
CA SER A 26 -13.05 5.06 0.33
C SER A 26 -13.40 5.46 -1.11
N LEU A 27 -12.45 6.00 -1.87
CA LEU A 27 -12.65 6.29 -3.29
C LEU A 27 -12.72 5.00 -4.12
N LEU A 28 -11.89 4.00 -3.82
CA LEU A 28 -11.95 2.68 -4.46
C LEU A 28 -13.29 1.99 -4.22
N GLU A 29 -13.82 2.09 -2.99
CA GLU A 29 -15.14 1.54 -2.65
C GLU A 29 -16.28 2.24 -3.41
N LYS A 30 -16.19 3.55 -3.61
CA LYS A 30 -17.15 4.31 -4.45
C LYS A 30 -17.12 3.87 -5.91
N GLU A 31 -15.98 3.38 -6.40
CA GLU A 31 -15.82 2.79 -7.73
C GLU A 31 -16.25 1.29 -7.78
N GLY A 32 -16.84 0.78 -6.70
CA GLY A 32 -17.38 -0.58 -6.61
C GLY A 32 -16.34 -1.67 -6.39
N LEU A 33 -15.13 -1.32 -5.96
CA LEU A 33 -14.08 -2.26 -5.61
C LEU A 33 -14.15 -2.62 -4.12
N SER A 34 -14.04 -3.90 -3.78
CA SER A 34 -13.96 -4.32 -2.38
C SER A 34 -12.54 -4.11 -1.83
N VAL A 35 -12.44 -3.40 -0.71
CA VAL A 35 -11.16 -3.02 -0.08
C VAL A 35 -11.01 -3.70 1.27
N THR A 36 -9.81 -4.22 1.56
CA THR A 36 -9.43 -4.63 2.92
C THR A 36 -8.23 -3.81 3.36
N HIS A 37 -8.35 -3.18 4.51
CA HIS A 37 -7.28 -2.44 5.15
C HIS A 37 -6.52 -3.35 6.13
N LEU A 38 -5.21 -3.46 5.94
CA LEU A 38 -4.28 -4.19 6.78
C LEU A 38 -3.24 -3.22 7.35
N SER A 39 -2.86 -3.41 8.58
CA SER A 39 -1.86 -2.60 9.26
C SER A 39 -0.76 -3.48 9.85
N VAL A 40 0.45 -2.96 9.92
CA VAL A 40 1.53 -3.60 10.69
C VAL A 40 1.13 -3.85 12.16
N LYS A 41 0.13 -3.12 12.66
CA LYS A 41 -0.41 -3.27 14.03
C LYS A 41 -1.31 -4.52 14.19
N ASP A 42 -1.79 -5.09 13.09
CA ASP A 42 -2.64 -6.29 13.11
C ASP A 42 -1.81 -7.58 13.30
N VAL A 43 -0.48 -7.47 13.23
CA VAL A 43 0.44 -8.57 13.44
C VAL A 43 0.98 -8.53 14.87
N PRO A 44 0.93 -9.63 15.63
CA PRO A 44 1.56 -9.69 16.94
C PRO A 44 3.03 -9.28 16.88
N TYR A 45 3.46 -8.39 17.78
CA TYR A 45 4.84 -7.87 17.75
C TYR A 45 5.90 -8.97 17.90
N GLN A 46 5.58 -10.05 18.60
CA GLN A 46 6.48 -11.21 18.72
C GLN A 46 6.71 -11.87 17.37
N ASP A 47 5.68 -11.97 16.52
CA ASP A 47 5.82 -12.58 15.19
C ASP A 47 6.77 -11.76 14.31
N LEU A 48 6.65 -10.42 14.37
CA LEU A 48 7.53 -9.51 13.66
C LEU A 48 8.97 -9.55 14.19
N PHE A 49 9.13 -9.57 15.52
CA PHE A 49 10.44 -9.52 16.15
C PHE A 49 11.21 -10.84 16.02
N GLU A 50 10.52 -11.98 16.14
CA GLU A 50 11.11 -13.31 16.08
C GLU A 50 11.13 -13.90 14.67
N GLY A 51 10.66 -13.18 13.66
CA GLY A 51 10.68 -13.63 12.28
C GLY A 51 9.74 -14.82 12.00
N ARG A 52 8.58 -14.86 12.62
CA ARG A 52 7.64 -15.99 12.54
C ARG A 52 6.81 -15.96 11.25
N TYR A 53 7.45 -16.25 10.11
CA TYR A 53 6.81 -16.24 8.78
C TYR A 53 5.63 -17.22 8.64
N ASN A 54 5.54 -18.25 9.48
CA ASN A 54 4.48 -19.26 9.49
C ASN A 54 3.39 -19.01 10.53
N SER A 55 3.39 -17.86 11.20
CA SER A 55 2.33 -17.51 12.14
C SER A 55 0.98 -17.36 11.43
N PRO A 56 -0.15 -17.67 12.11
CA PRO A 56 -1.48 -17.51 11.51
C PRO A 56 -1.74 -16.10 10.96
N SER A 57 -1.25 -15.06 11.63
CA SER A 57 -1.39 -13.66 11.22
C SER A 57 -0.67 -13.40 9.91
N VAL A 58 0.60 -13.80 9.79
CA VAL A 58 1.41 -13.59 8.59
C VAL A 58 0.88 -14.42 7.42
N VAL A 59 0.52 -15.69 7.66
CA VAL A 59 -0.11 -16.55 6.64
C VAL A 59 -1.44 -15.97 6.16
N GLY A 60 -2.25 -15.42 7.06
CA GLY A 60 -3.50 -14.74 6.73
C GLY A 60 -3.30 -13.52 5.84
N ILE A 61 -2.38 -12.63 6.20
CA ILE A 61 -2.02 -11.44 5.42
C ILE A 61 -1.47 -11.83 4.05
N THR A 62 -0.55 -12.79 4.00
CA THR A 62 0.01 -13.34 2.75
C THR A 62 -1.10 -13.78 1.79
N ARG A 63 -2.04 -14.59 2.29
CA ARG A 63 -3.16 -15.11 1.50
C ARG A 63 -4.07 -13.99 0.98
N LEU A 64 -4.36 -12.98 1.81
CA LEU A 64 -5.15 -11.82 1.39
C LEU A 64 -4.47 -11.04 0.27
N ILE A 65 -3.17 -10.78 0.39
CA ILE A 65 -2.41 -10.08 -0.64
C ILE A 65 -2.34 -10.92 -1.92
N GLN A 66 -2.02 -12.19 -1.84
CA GLN A 66 -1.92 -13.07 -3.02
C GLN A 66 -3.22 -13.16 -3.80
N ASN A 67 -4.37 -13.17 -3.10
CA ASN A 67 -5.69 -13.24 -3.72
C ASN A 67 -6.24 -11.89 -4.19
N SER A 68 -5.56 -10.78 -3.90
CA SER A 68 -5.97 -9.45 -4.36
C SER A 68 -5.55 -9.19 -5.81
N LYS A 69 -6.19 -8.20 -6.43
CA LYS A 69 -5.91 -7.73 -7.80
C LYS A 69 -4.95 -6.56 -7.83
N GLY A 70 -4.78 -5.87 -6.70
CA GLY A 70 -3.88 -4.74 -6.57
C GLY A 70 -3.68 -4.34 -5.11
N VAL A 71 -2.61 -3.60 -4.84
CA VAL A 71 -2.24 -3.24 -3.48
C VAL A 71 -1.85 -1.75 -3.41
N LEU A 72 -2.35 -1.05 -2.37
CA LEU A 72 -1.79 0.23 -1.94
C LEU A 72 -0.85 -0.06 -0.77
N VAL A 73 0.38 0.41 -0.82
CA VAL A 73 1.33 0.27 0.30
C VAL A 73 1.75 1.65 0.77
N GLY A 74 1.49 1.97 2.03
CA GLY A 74 1.86 3.27 2.57
C GLY A 74 2.69 3.22 3.84
N SER A 75 3.56 4.21 4.02
CA SER A 75 4.42 4.35 5.19
C SER A 75 4.73 5.82 5.47
N PRO A 76 4.80 6.24 6.73
CA PRO A 76 5.49 7.50 7.04
C PRO A 76 7.00 7.32 6.79
N VAL A 77 7.67 8.46 6.50
CA VAL A 77 9.12 8.47 6.39
C VAL A 77 9.74 8.54 7.78
N TYR A 78 10.47 7.51 8.17
CA TYR A 78 11.31 7.48 9.37
C TYR A 78 12.77 7.32 8.96
N LYS A 79 13.62 8.30 9.35
CA LYS A 79 15.05 8.29 9.02
C LYS A 79 15.31 8.04 7.52
N SER A 80 14.63 8.84 6.68
CA SER A 80 14.77 8.82 5.21
C SER A 80 14.35 7.52 4.53
N SER A 81 13.56 6.68 5.20
CA SER A 81 13.06 5.41 4.66
C SER A 81 11.65 5.11 5.17
N TYR A 82 11.07 4.00 4.73
CA TYR A 82 9.86 3.42 5.32
C TYR A 82 10.14 2.98 6.77
N THR A 83 9.09 2.68 7.53
CA THR A 83 9.24 2.25 8.93
C THR A 83 9.91 0.88 9.05
N GLY A 84 10.71 0.69 10.10
CA GLY A 84 11.30 -0.61 10.41
C GLY A 84 10.26 -1.70 10.65
N VAL A 85 9.08 -1.33 11.18
CA VAL A 85 7.97 -2.29 11.40
C VAL A 85 7.37 -2.77 10.08
N LEU A 86 7.26 -1.89 9.06
CA LEU A 86 6.87 -2.32 7.72
C LEU A 86 7.91 -3.29 7.15
N LYS A 87 9.19 -3.00 7.31
CA LYS A 87 10.25 -3.90 6.84
C LYS A 87 10.17 -5.26 7.55
N ALA A 88 9.96 -5.28 8.86
CA ALA A 88 9.82 -6.52 9.61
C ALA A 88 8.65 -7.38 9.10
N LEU A 89 7.51 -6.78 8.74
CA LEU A 89 6.41 -7.51 8.12
C LEU A 89 6.77 -8.00 6.71
N ILE A 90 7.34 -7.13 5.88
CA ILE A 90 7.71 -7.47 4.49
C ILE A 90 8.70 -8.63 4.45
N ASP A 91 9.64 -8.72 5.40
CA ASP A 91 10.62 -9.79 5.48
C ASP A 91 10.00 -11.18 5.75
N LEU A 92 8.77 -11.22 6.25
CA LEU A 92 8.03 -12.45 6.50
C LEU A 92 7.18 -12.90 5.31
N LEU A 93 7.01 -12.04 4.30
CA LEU A 93 6.18 -12.34 3.14
C LEU A 93 6.98 -13.11 2.05
N PRO A 94 6.31 -13.94 1.24
CA PRO A 94 6.96 -14.59 0.11
C PRO A 94 7.58 -13.60 -0.88
N PRO A 95 8.68 -13.97 -1.57
CA PRO A 95 9.41 -13.06 -2.47
C PRO A 95 8.61 -12.67 -3.74
N ASP A 96 7.49 -13.31 -3.99
CA ASP A 96 6.61 -13.09 -5.12
C ASP A 96 5.20 -12.61 -4.74
N VAL A 97 5.03 -12.15 -3.48
CA VAL A 97 3.73 -11.80 -2.92
C VAL A 97 2.96 -10.74 -3.73
N PHE A 98 3.67 -9.87 -4.45
CA PHE A 98 3.09 -8.84 -5.33
C PHE A 98 3.19 -9.19 -6.82
N GLU A 99 3.55 -10.42 -7.16
CA GLU A 99 3.70 -10.82 -8.57
C GLU A 99 2.41 -10.56 -9.36
N HIS A 100 2.58 -9.96 -10.56
CA HIS A 100 1.48 -9.56 -11.45
C HIS A 100 0.49 -8.53 -10.89
N LYS A 101 0.81 -7.84 -9.79
CA LYS A 101 -0.09 -6.86 -9.19
C LYS A 101 0.40 -5.42 -9.42
N PRO A 102 -0.48 -4.49 -9.82
CA PRO A 102 -0.19 -3.08 -9.69
C PRO A 102 -0.09 -2.73 -8.20
N VAL A 103 0.97 -2.04 -7.83
CA VAL A 103 1.18 -1.54 -6.48
C VAL A 103 1.32 -0.03 -6.52
N LEU A 104 0.45 0.67 -5.78
CA LEU A 104 0.51 2.12 -5.61
C LEU A 104 1.21 2.45 -4.30
N PRO A 105 2.49 2.86 -4.32
CA PRO A 105 3.21 3.24 -3.11
C PRO A 105 2.83 4.65 -2.65
N LEU A 106 2.74 4.87 -1.34
CA LEU A 106 2.46 6.14 -0.71
C LEU A 106 3.41 6.39 0.45
N MET A 107 4.00 7.57 0.52
CA MET A 107 4.74 7.99 1.71
C MET A 107 4.35 9.40 2.16
N SER A 108 4.43 9.64 3.46
CA SER A 108 4.31 10.97 4.04
C SER A 108 5.51 11.27 4.92
N GLY A 109 5.99 12.51 4.89
CA GLY A 109 7.16 12.93 5.67
C GLY A 109 7.09 14.37 6.12
N GLY A 110 8.05 14.77 6.95
CA GLY A 110 8.13 16.14 7.49
C GLY A 110 8.74 17.18 6.54
N SER A 111 9.24 16.77 5.37
CA SER A 111 9.92 17.66 4.43
C SER A 111 9.84 17.15 3.00
N SER A 112 9.80 18.07 2.04
CA SER A 112 9.92 17.74 0.60
C SER A 112 11.25 17.06 0.25
N SER A 113 12.31 17.30 1.02
CA SER A 113 13.61 16.64 0.85
C SER A 113 13.54 15.12 1.04
N HIS A 114 12.50 14.60 1.69
CA HIS A 114 12.31 13.16 1.87
C HIS A 114 11.56 12.47 0.72
N LEU A 115 11.22 13.19 -0.35
CA LEU A 115 10.57 12.61 -1.53
C LEU A 115 11.36 11.39 -2.07
N LEU A 116 12.68 11.46 -2.03
CA LEU A 116 13.55 10.39 -2.51
C LEU A 116 13.41 9.07 -1.71
N ALA A 117 12.87 9.10 -0.48
CA ALA A 117 12.55 7.89 0.27
C ALA A 117 11.53 7.00 -0.47
N LEU A 118 10.58 7.61 -1.18
CA LEU A 118 9.65 6.87 -2.02
C LEU A 118 10.38 6.15 -3.17
N GLU A 119 11.26 6.87 -3.88
CA GLU A 119 11.91 6.37 -5.09
C GLU A 119 13.05 5.37 -4.77
N TYR A 120 13.87 5.67 -3.76
CA TYR A 120 15.11 4.93 -3.48
C TYR A 120 15.01 3.94 -2.30
N SER A 121 13.91 3.94 -1.53
CA SER A 121 13.71 2.92 -0.51
C SER A 121 12.44 2.11 -0.72
N LEU A 122 11.24 2.71 -0.74
CA LEU A 122 10.00 1.94 -0.79
C LEU A 122 9.82 1.22 -2.14
N LYS A 123 9.97 1.90 -3.26
CA LYS A 123 9.80 1.27 -4.58
C LYS A 123 10.78 0.13 -4.85
N PRO A 124 12.09 0.24 -4.57
CA PRO A 124 13.00 -0.89 -4.70
C PRO A 124 12.63 -2.09 -3.82
N LEU A 125 12.17 -1.84 -2.58
CA LEU A 125 11.68 -2.89 -1.70
C LEU A 125 10.49 -3.63 -2.34
N LEU A 126 9.49 -2.90 -2.82
CA LEU A 126 8.31 -3.49 -3.45
C LEU A 126 8.66 -4.22 -4.76
N ALA A 127 9.61 -3.68 -5.54
CA ALA A 127 10.09 -4.31 -6.77
C ALA A 127 10.78 -5.65 -6.49
N SER A 128 11.51 -5.79 -5.38
CA SER A 128 12.12 -7.07 -4.98
C SER A 128 11.10 -8.16 -4.68
N LEU A 129 9.84 -7.78 -4.42
CA LEU A 129 8.70 -8.68 -4.22
C LEU A 129 7.84 -8.82 -5.49
N LYS A 130 8.42 -8.49 -6.65
CA LYS A 130 7.82 -8.56 -8.00
C LYS A 130 6.62 -7.63 -8.22
N ALA A 131 6.53 -6.52 -7.47
CA ALA A 131 5.47 -5.53 -7.67
C ALA A 131 5.60 -4.80 -9.01
N HIS A 132 4.47 -4.59 -9.68
CA HIS A 132 4.38 -3.58 -10.74
C HIS A 132 4.16 -2.22 -10.10
N ASN A 133 5.26 -1.54 -9.75
CA ASN A 133 5.21 -0.26 -9.06
C ASN A 133 4.65 0.86 -9.95
N LEU A 134 3.64 1.58 -9.44
CA LEU A 134 3.17 2.82 -10.03
C LEU A 134 4.06 3.99 -9.61
N LYS A 135 3.78 5.18 -10.17
CA LYS A 135 4.56 6.39 -9.86
C LYS A 135 4.58 6.72 -8.36
N GLY A 136 3.44 6.50 -7.68
CA GLY A 136 3.31 6.70 -6.24
C GLY A 136 2.94 8.12 -5.83
N ILE A 137 2.67 8.28 -4.54
CA ILE A 137 2.20 9.52 -3.93
C ILE A 137 3.13 9.85 -2.76
N TYR A 138 3.67 11.08 -2.77
CA TYR A 138 4.41 11.63 -1.65
C TYR A 138 3.75 12.92 -1.16
N LEU A 139 3.57 13.05 0.14
CA LEU A 139 2.97 14.20 0.80
C LEU A 139 3.84 14.64 1.97
N ILE A 140 3.97 15.96 2.18
CA ILE A 140 4.50 16.47 3.44
C ILE A 140 3.37 16.55 4.49
N ASN A 141 3.72 16.40 5.76
CA ASN A 141 2.72 16.32 6.83
C ASN A 141 1.81 17.55 6.89
N GLU A 142 2.32 18.72 6.53
CA GLU A 142 1.56 19.99 6.48
C GLU A 142 0.48 19.98 5.39
N GLN A 143 0.57 19.12 4.41
CA GLN A 143 -0.42 18.95 3.33
C GLN A 143 -1.54 17.97 3.70
N ILE A 144 -1.52 17.44 4.93
CA ILE A 144 -2.48 16.44 5.41
C ILE A 144 -3.21 16.97 6.63
N ASP A 145 -4.51 17.27 6.50
CA ASP A 145 -5.40 17.51 7.64
C ASP A 145 -6.15 16.23 8.02
N LYS A 146 -5.71 15.59 9.09
CA LYS A 146 -6.25 14.30 9.55
C LYS A 146 -7.70 14.39 10.09
N ARG A 147 -8.22 15.59 10.32
CA ARG A 147 -9.59 15.83 10.81
C ARG A 147 -10.62 15.86 9.68
N LYS A 148 -10.17 16.06 8.44
CA LYS A 148 -11.04 16.15 7.27
C LYS A 148 -11.32 14.78 6.66
N ASP A 149 -12.47 14.63 6.04
CA ASP A 149 -12.80 13.44 5.25
C ASP A 149 -11.92 13.36 4.00
N THR A 150 -11.65 14.51 3.35
CA THR A 150 -10.63 14.66 2.32
C THR A 150 -9.36 15.21 2.97
N PRO A 151 -8.41 14.35 3.35
CA PRO A 151 -7.28 14.76 4.19
C PRO A 151 -6.19 15.53 3.43
N ILE A 152 -6.11 15.42 2.11
CA ILE A 152 -5.16 16.15 1.27
C ILE A 152 -5.71 17.55 1.06
N ILE A 153 -5.03 18.57 1.63
CA ILE A 153 -5.53 19.94 1.61
C ILE A 153 -5.05 20.77 0.42
N ASP A 154 -4.00 20.32 -0.24
CA ASP A 154 -3.48 20.93 -1.47
C ASP A 154 -4.22 20.33 -2.68
N GLU A 155 -4.91 21.18 -3.44
CA GLU A 155 -5.78 20.73 -4.52
C GLU A 155 -5.00 20.13 -5.69
N GLU A 156 -3.83 20.64 -6.02
CA GLU A 156 -2.98 20.08 -7.08
C GLU A 156 -2.50 18.67 -6.70
N LEU A 157 -2.10 18.50 -5.45
CA LEU A 157 -1.69 17.18 -4.94
C LEU A 157 -2.86 16.21 -4.85
N LEU A 158 -4.05 16.68 -4.48
CA LEU A 158 -5.27 15.88 -4.50
C LEU A 158 -5.56 15.36 -5.91
N GLN A 159 -5.59 16.24 -6.92
CA GLN A 159 -5.79 15.85 -8.30
C GLN A 159 -4.72 14.87 -8.80
N ARG A 160 -3.47 15.06 -8.40
CA ARG A 160 -2.37 14.12 -8.72
C ARG A 160 -2.58 12.75 -8.07
N ALA A 161 -3.02 12.72 -6.82
CA ALA A 161 -3.31 11.47 -6.11
C ALA A 161 -4.48 10.72 -6.76
N GLU A 162 -5.56 11.41 -7.08
CA GLU A 162 -6.72 10.87 -7.79
C GLU A 162 -6.35 10.36 -9.19
N LYS A 163 -5.51 11.07 -9.92
CA LYS A 163 -5.01 10.61 -11.23
C LYS A 163 -4.21 9.30 -11.10
N GLN A 164 -3.37 9.16 -10.06
CA GLN A 164 -2.65 7.91 -9.81
C GLN A 164 -3.61 6.78 -9.42
N LEU A 165 -4.64 7.08 -8.62
CA LEU A 165 -5.65 6.12 -8.22
C LEU A 165 -6.47 5.64 -9.43
N ASN A 166 -6.89 6.55 -10.31
CA ASN A 166 -7.64 6.21 -11.54
C ASN A 166 -6.80 5.32 -12.47
N TYR A 167 -5.50 5.57 -12.58
CA TYR A 167 -4.61 4.70 -13.34
C TYR A 167 -4.47 3.31 -12.68
N PHE A 168 -4.37 3.26 -11.35
CA PHE A 168 -4.38 2.01 -10.61
C PHE A 168 -5.67 1.20 -10.86
N ILE A 169 -6.84 1.84 -10.77
CA ILE A 169 -8.15 1.23 -11.06
C ILE A 169 -8.18 0.66 -12.48
N HIS A 170 -7.70 1.42 -13.45
CA HIS A 170 -7.62 0.96 -14.83
C HIS A 170 -6.81 -0.34 -14.96
N LEU A 171 -5.64 -0.43 -14.31
CA LEU A 171 -4.81 -1.63 -14.33
C LEU A 171 -5.49 -2.82 -13.66
N VAL A 172 -6.12 -2.61 -12.50
CA VAL A 172 -6.87 -3.64 -11.78
C VAL A 172 -8.02 -4.19 -12.64
N ASN A 173 -8.76 -3.31 -13.32
CA ASN A 173 -9.89 -3.72 -14.17
C ASN A 173 -9.43 -4.46 -15.44
N ARG A 174 -8.28 -4.13 -15.99
CA ARG A 174 -7.71 -4.88 -17.13
C ARG A 174 -7.37 -6.32 -16.77
N GLN A 175 -6.97 -6.60 -15.54
CA GLN A 175 -6.74 -7.98 -15.08
C GLN A 175 -8.04 -8.80 -15.04
N LYS A 176 -9.20 -8.16 -14.80
CA LYS A 176 -10.51 -8.84 -14.89
C LYS A 176 -10.82 -9.38 -16.28
N GLN A 177 -10.31 -8.71 -17.33
CA GLN A 177 -10.55 -9.07 -18.74
C GLN A 177 -9.52 -10.08 -19.28
N ALA A 178 -8.39 -10.22 -18.61
CA ALA A 178 -7.28 -11.09 -19.02
C ALA A 178 -7.29 -12.47 -18.34
N THR A 179 -8.44 -12.96 -17.87
CA THR A 179 -8.56 -14.37 -17.45
C THR A 179 -8.39 -15.25 -18.71
N PRO A 180 -7.31 -16.06 -18.82
CA PRO A 180 -7.00 -16.72 -20.07
C PRO A 180 -8.04 -17.81 -20.36
N VAL A 181 -8.55 -17.82 -21.57
CA VAL A 181 -9.20 -18.97 -22.21
C VAL A 181 -8.15 -20.07 -22.51
N PHE A 182 -7.38 -20.48 -21.51
CA PHE A 182 -6.38 -21.53 -21.64
C PHE A 182 -6.52 -22.57 -20.53
N LEU A 183 -7.70 -23.18 -20.40
CA LEU A 183 -7.88 -24.48 -19.73
C LEU A 183 -9.14 -25.15 -20.28
N GLN A 184 -9.19 -25.41 -21.59
CA GLN A 184 -10.03 -26.43 -22.21
C GLN A 184 -9.19 -27.10 -23.29
N GLN A 185 -8.34 -28.02 -22.87
CA GLN A 185 -7.90 -29.18 -23.64
C GLN A 185 -7.57 -30.31 -22.68
#